data_74e9e93f6ba17b33b72277fa95633776
#
_entry.id   74e9e93f6ba17b33b72277fa95633776
#
_cell.length_a   1.000
_cell.length_b   1.000
_cell.length_c   1.000
_cell.angle_alpha   90.00
_cell.angle_beta   90.00
_cell.angle_gamma   90.00
#
_symmetry.space_group_name_H-M   'P 1'
#
loop_
_entity.id
_entity.type
_entity.pdbx_description
1 polymer ?
#
loop_
_entity_poly.entity_id
_entity_poly.type
_entity_poly.pdbx_seq_one_letter_code
_entity_poly.pdbx_strand_id
1 'polypeptide(L)'
;MNRRDFLFAGMALPLLPASASAAGRVQVVYVGGWDCPYCTVWKQEYEKGWVDSAYYKQVEWTEVDVPHLREAYEERYWQGELEPIREQLKKKAGTPRFIVVRDGKVVSSELGVNKWEDTVSLIRTLLG
;
A
#
# COMPACT_ATOMS: atom_id res chain seq x y z
N MET A 1 -37.42 -23.34 28.10
CA MET A 1 -37.09 -23.16 27.82
C MET A 1 -36.35 -22.78 27.40
N ASN A 2 -36.16 -22.63 27.78
CA ASN A 2 -35.52 -22.15 27.49
C ASN A 2 -34.63 -22.17 26.85
N ARG A 3 -34.56 -22.33 26.65
CA ARG A 3 -33.88 -22.41 26.01
C ARG A 3 -33.38 -21.83 25.32
N ARG A 4 -33.56 -21.30 25.29
CA ARG A 4 -33.33 -20.72 24.64
C ARG A 4 -32.56 -19.96 24.42
N ASP A 5 -32.47 -19.70 24.71
CA ASP A 5 -31.77 -18.91 24.58
C ASP A 5 -30.56 -18.94 24.23
N PHE A 6 -30.37 -19.44 24.39
CA PHE A 6 -29.45 -19.41 24.13
C PHE A 6 -28.78 -19.28 23.29
N LEU A 7 -28.79 -19.21 23.02
CA LEU A 7 -28.35 -19.23 22.30
C LEU A 7 -27.84 -18.66 21.57
N PHE A 8 -27.94 -18.10 21.44
CA PHE A 8 -27.59 -17.35 20.86
C PHE A 8 -26.58 -16.93 20.86
N ALA A 9 -26.61 -16.80 21.06
CA ALA A 9 -25.48 -16.41 21.64
C ALA A 9 -24.32 -16.45 20.72
N GLY A 10 -23.86 -17.42 20.43
CA GLY A 10 -22.61 -17.52 19.75
C GLY A 10 -22.49 -16.69 18.53
N MET A 11 -23.52 -16.20 18.14
CA MET A 11 -23.52 -15.59 16.90
C MET A 11 -22.75 -14.38 16.76
N ALA A 12 -22.63 -13.63 17.71
CA ALA A 12 -22.00 -12.35 17.58
C ALA A 12 -20.54 -12.42 17.25
N LEU A 13 -19.92 -13.47 17.65
CA LEU A 13 -18.49 -13.56 17.56
C LEU A 13 -17.89 -13.43 16.18
N PRO A 14 -18.44 -14.05 15.20
CA PRO A 14 -17.79 -14.08 13.91
C PRO A 14 -17.58 -12.73 13.29
N LEU A 15 -18.39 -11.80 13.66
CA LEU A 15 -18.32 -10.52 13.03
C LEU A 15 -17.12 -9.71 13.39
N LEU A 16 -16.72 -9.82 14.63
CA LEU A 16 -15.69 -8.97 15.14
C LEU A 16 -14.34 -9.12 14.49
N PRO A 17 -13.85 -10.32 14.34
CA PRO A 17 -12.52 -10.47 13.77
C PRO A 17 -12.41 -9.91 12.37
N ALA A 18 -13.40 -10.12 11.58
CA ALA A 18 -13.35 -9.66 10.21
C ALA A 18 -13.31 -8.14 10.14
N SER A 19 -14.13 -7.49 10.95
CA SER A 19 -14.16 -6.04 10.95
C SER A 19 -12.85 -5.46 11.42
N ALA A 20 -12.29 -6.03 12.45
CA ALA A 20 -11.05 -5.53 13.00
C ALA A 20 -9.92 -5.66 11.98
N SER A 21 -9.88 -6.76 11.25
CA SER A 21 -8.83 -6.96 10.26
C SER A 21 -8.90 -5.94 9.15
N ALA A 22 -10.09 -5.65 8.70
CA ALA A 22 -10.24 -4.72 7.60
C ALA A 22 -9.82 -3.31 7.98
N ALA A 23 -10.06 -2.92 9.22
CA ALA A 23 -9.86 -1.54 9.63
C ALA A 23 -8.41 -1.12 9.71
N GLY A 24 -7.48 -2.07 9.67
CA GLY A 24 -6.07 -1.73 9.78
C GLY A 24 -5.26 -1.94 8.52
N ARG A 25 -5.91 -2.10 7.39
CA ARG A 25 -5.20 -2.46 6.18
C ARG A 25 -4.40 -1.30 5.62
N VAL A 26 -3.09 -1.48 5.54
CA VAL A 26 -2.20 -0.50 4.93
C VAL A 26 -1.54 -1.13 3.72
N GLN A 27 -1.68 -0.47 2.58
CA GLN A 27 -1.04 -0.89 1.34
C GLN A 27 -0.05 0.17 0.93
N VAL A 28 1.06 -0.25 0.33
CA VAL A 28 2.04 0.69 -0.20
C VAL A 28 2.34 0.27 -1.62
N VAL A 29 2.25 1.21 -2.54
CA VAL A 29 2.51 0.96 -3.95
C VAL A 29 3.73 1.75 -4.37
N TYR A 30 4.74 1.05 -4.86
CA TYR A 30 5.91 1.65 -5.46
C TYR A 30 5.69 1.71 -6.96
N VAL A 31 5.91 2.88 -7.55
CA VAL A 31 5.79 3.05 -9.00
C VAL A 31 7.15 3.42 -9.55
N GLY A 32 7.65 2.63 -10.48
CA GLY A 32 8.97 2.87 -11.04
C GLY A 32 9.08 2.42 -12.48
N GLY A 33 10.25 2.63 -13.03
CA GLY A 33 10.57 2.19 -14.38
C GLY A 33 12.00 1.66 -14.42
N TRP A 34 12.24 0.75 -15.34
CA TRP A 34 13.58 0.16 -15.47
C TRP A 34 14.59 1.20 -15.97
N ASP A 35 14.11 2.19 -16.70
CA ASP A 35 14.93 3.26 -17.25
C ASP A 35 14.91 4.52 -16.39
N CYS A 36 14.56 4.40 -15.12
CA CYS A 36 14.43 5.52 -14.21
C CYS A 36 15.68 5.60 -13.31
N PRO A 37 16.52 6.63 -13.47
CA PRO A 37 17.75 6.73 -12.67
C PRO A 37 17.49 6.84 -11.17
N TYR A 38 16.50 7.62 -10.78
CA TYR A 38 16.18 7.77 -9.36
C TYR A 38 15.56 6.52 -8.77
N CYS A 39 14.88 5.71 -9.58
CA CYS A 39 14.39 4.42 -9.13
C CYS A 39 15.56 3.50 -8.83
N THR A 40 16.59 3.53 -9.65
CA THR A 40 17.82 2.75 -9.41
C THR A 40 18.46 3.17 -8.09
N VAL A 41 18.52 4.46 -7.82
CA VAL A 41 19.09 4.96 -6.58
C VAL A 41 18.29 4.42 -5.38
N TRP A 42 16.95 4.47 -5.46
CA TRP A 42 16.12 3.94 -4.38
C TRP A 42 16.41 2.46 -4.15
N LYS A 43 16.48 1.69 -5.21
CA LYS A 43 16.73 0.25 -5.09
C LYS A 43 18.09 -0.04 -4.47
N GLN A 44 19.10 0.71 -4.85
CA GLN A 44 20.44 0.50 -4.34
C GLN A 44 20.59 0.92 -2.88
N GLU A 45 19.95 2.01 -2.50
CA GLU A 45 20.17 2.57 -1.18
C GLU A 45 19.14 2.18 -0.13
N TYR A 46 17.92 1.90 -0.52
CA TYR A 46 16.84 1.74 0.44
C TYR A 46 16.09 0.42 0.37
N GLU A 47 16.06 -0.22 -0.79
CA GLU A 47 15.19 -1.39 -0.95
C GLU A 47 15.50 -2.50 0.03
N LYS A 48 16.78 -2.84 0.19
CA LYS A 48 17.13 -3.95 1.07
C LYS A 48 16.72 -3.66 2.51
N GLY A 49 17.02 -2.47 3.00
CA GLY A 49 16.63 -2.10 4.35
C GLY A 49 15.14 -2.12 4.55
N TRP A 50 14.40 -1.70 3.53
CA TRP A 50 12.95 -1.72 3.60
C TRP A 50 12.41 -3.16 3.68
N VAL A 51 12.87 -4.02 2.78
CA VAL A 51 12.41 -5.41 2.74
C VAL A 51 12.77 -6.15 4.02
N ASP A 52 13.90 -5.82 4.62
CA ASP A 52 14.34 -6.45 5.86
C ASP A 52 13.65 -5.86 7.10
N SER A 53 12.92 -4.76 6.94
CA SER A 53 12.32 -4.09 8.10
C SER A 53 11.06 -4.81 8.57
N ALA A 54 10.72 -4.58 9.84
CA ALA A 54 9.50 -5.13 10.40
C ALA A 54 8.25 -4.51 9.77
N TYR A 55 8.39 -3.31 9.26
CA TYR A 55 7.23 -2.63 8.66
C TYR A 55 6.82 -3.25 7.34
N TYR A 56 7.80 -3.69 6.56
CA TYR A 56 7.51 -4.33 5.28
C TYR A 56 6.55 -5.51 5.45
N LYS A 57 6.72 -6.27 6.51
CA LYS A 57 5.89 -7.45 6.75
C LYS A 57 4.48 -7.10 7.21
N GLN A 58 4.27 -5.87 7.62
CA GLN A 58 2.98 -5.45 8.15
C GLN A 58 2.13 -4.70 7.13
N VAL A 59 2.69 -4.41 5.96
CA VAL A 59 1.95 -3.72 4.90
C VAL A 59 1.81 -4.64 3.69
N GLU A 60 0.89 -4.31 2.82
CA GLU A 60 0.77 -5.00 1.54
C GLU A 60 1.56 -4.19 0.51
N TRP A 61 2.70 -4.70 0.14
CA TRP A 61 3.62 -4.01 -0.77
C TRP A 61 3.36 -4.49 -2.20
N THR A 62 3.19 -3.55 -3.11
CA THR A 62 2.99 -3.85 -4.52
C THR A 62 3.89 -2.95 -5.33
N GLU A 63 4.44 -3.48 -6.41
CA GLU A 63 5.29 -2.70 -7.31
C GLU A 63 4.65 -2.61 -8.68
N VAL A 64 4.55 -1.38 -9.19
CA VAL A 64 4.27 -1.12 -10.58
C VAL A 64 5.60 -0.70 -11.17
N ASP A 65 6.37 -1.67 -11.62
CA ASP A 65 7.74 -1.46 -12.09
C ASP A 65 7.79 -1.89 -13.55
N VAL A 66 7.84 -0.92 -14.44
CA VAL A 66 7.61 -1.15 -15.86
C VAL A 66 8.85 -0.86 -16.69
N PRO A 67 8.95 -1.40 -17.92
CA PRO A 67 10.14 -1.20 -18.73
C PRO A 67 10.45 0.27 -19.02
N HIS A 68 9.42 1.09 -19.25
CA HIS A 68 9.62 2.50 -19.57
C HIS A 68 8.81 3.36 -18.61
N LEU A 69 9.51 4.23 -17.89
CA LEU A 69 8.88 5.04 -16.84
C LEU A 69 7.71 5.88 -17.33
N ARG A 70 7.75 6.31 -18.59
CA ARG A 70 6.66 7.13 -19.12
C ARG A 70 5.36 6.36 -19.26
N GLU A 71 5.41 5.02 -19.20
CA GLU A 71 4.24 4.18 -19.31
C GLU A 71 3.72 3.71 -17.95
N ALA A 72 4.37 4.12 -16.88
CA ALA A 72 4.09 3.56 -15.57
C ALA A 72 2.65 3.76 -15.09
N TYR A 73 1.97 4.76 -15.61
CA TYR A 73 0.60 5.05 -15.16
C TYR A 73 -0.46 4.61 -16.16
N GLU A 74 -0.08 3.84 -17.18
CA GLU A 74 -1.07 3.29 -18.11
C GLU A 74 -1.90 2.23 -17.43
N GLU A 75 -3.18 2.20 -17.75
CA GLU A 75 -4.14 1.34 -17.05
C GLU A 75 -3.77 -0.12 -17.06
N ARG A 76 -3.10 -0.57 -18.10
CA ARG A 76 -2.76 -2.00 -18.22
C ARG A 76 -1.85 -2.48 -17.10
N TYR A 77 -1.15 -1.57 -16.43
CA TYR A 77 -0.29 -1.93 -15.32
C TYR A 77 -0.97 -1.81 -13.96
N TRP A 78 -2.22 -1.34 -13.93
CA TRP A 78 -2.94 -1.07 -12.69
C TRP A 78 -4.25 -1.85 -12.65
N GLN A 79 -4.16 -3.16 -12.71
CA GLN A 79 -5.37 -3.99 -12.75
C GLN A 79 -5.79 -4.45 -11.36
N GLY A 80 -7.04 -4.88 -11.26
CA GLY A 80 -7.57 -5.39 -10.00
C GLY A 80 -7.63 -4.31 -8.95
N GLU A 81 -7.07 -4.58 -7.79
CA GLU A 81 -7.10 -3.65 -6.66
C GLU A 81 -6.36 -2.36 -6.93
N LEU A 82 -5.46 -2.36 -7.89
CA LEU A 82 -4.68 -1.16 -8.19
C LEU A 82 -5.49 -0.11 -8.94
N GLU A 83 -6.51 -0.53 -9.65
CA GLU A 83 -7.28 0.40 -10.47
C GLU A 83 -7.89 1.54 -9.66
N PRO A 84 -8.62 1.28 -8.58
CA PRO A 84 -9.16 2.39 -7.78
C PRO A 84 -8.07 3.24 -7.12
N ILE A 85 -6.91 2.68 -6.86
CA ILE A 85 -5.81 3.46 -6.32
C ILE A 85 -5.32 4.45 -7.38
N ARG A 86 -5.12 3.98 -8.60
CA ARG A 86 -4.71 4.84 -9.71
C ARG A 86 -5.70 5.98 -9.92
N GLU A 87 -6.99 5.69 -9.84
CA GLU A 87 -8.02 6.69 -10.06
C GLU A 87 -8.00 7.80 -9.03
N GLN A 88 -7.48 7.53 -7.85
CA GLN A 88 -7.40 8.55 -6.80
C GLN A 88 -6.19 9.47 -6.95
N LEU A 89 -5.24 9.13 -7.80
CA LEU A 89 -4.03 9.95 -7.94
C LEU A 89 -4.35 11.22 -8.70
N LYS A 90 -3.96 12.34 -8.12
CA LYS A 90 -4.14 13.63 -8.77
C LYS A 90 -3.13 13.82 -9.89
N LYS A 91 -1.93 13.28 -9.70
CA LYS A 91 -0.91 13.31 -10.73
C LYS A 91 -0.54 11.90 -11.11
N LYS A 92 -0.65 11.59 -12.38
CA LYS A 92 -0.31 10.28 -12.92
C LYS A 92 0.95 10.40 -13.76
N ALA A 93 2.03 10.83 -13.12
CA ALA A 93 3.32 11.03 -13.79
C ALA A 93 4.44 11.04 -12.77
N GLY A 94 5.63 10.63 -13.21
CA GLY A 94 6.83 10.72 -12.38
C GLY A 94 7.14 9.46 -11.60
N THR A 95 8.44 9.13 -11.52
CA THR A 95 8.94 7.97 -10.78
C THR A 95 10.25 8.33 -10.09
N PRO A 96 10.61 7.67 -8.99
CA PRO A 96 9.77 6.71 -8.27
C PRO A 96 8.66 7.44 -7.50
N ARG A 97 7.51 6.81 -7.40
CA ARG A 97 6.42 7.36 -6.61
C ARG A 97 6.04 6.34 -5.55
N PHE A 98 5.81 6.84 -4.35
CA PHE A 98 5.44 6.00 -3.22
C PHE A 98 4.03 6.37 -2.79
N ILE A 99 3.11 5.43 -2.87
CA ILE A 99 1.70 5.67 -2.59
C ILE A 99 1.33 4.87 -1.35
N VAL A 100 0.81 5.54 -0.34
CA VAL A 100 0.36 4.88 0.88
C VAL A 100 -1.16 4.91 0.90
N VAL A 101 -1.75 3.74 1.09
CA VAL A 101 -3.19 3.54 1.03
C VAL A 101 -3.65 2.94 2.34
N ARG A 102 -4.70 3.49 2.90
CA ARG A 102 -5.28 2.93 4.12
C ARG A 102 -6.75 2.65 3.88
N ASP A 103 -7.13 1.39 4.08
CA ASP A 103 -8.50 0.95 3.89
C ASP A 103 -9.07 1.38 2.53
N GLY A 104 -8.24 1.25 1.50
CA GLY A 104 -8.64 1.57 0.13
C GLY A 104 -8.51 3.02 -0.27
N LYS A 105 -8.13 3.90 0.66
CA LYS A 105 -8.01 5.32 0.35
C LYS A 105 -6.56 5.76 0.33
N VAL A 106 -6.19 6.50 -0.71
CA VAL A 106 -4.83 7.04 -0.83
C VAL A 106 -4.68 8.16 0.21
N VAL A 107 -3.76 7.95 1.14
CA VAL A 107 -3.48 8.95 2.17
C VAL A 107 -2.20 9.73 1.88
N SER A 108 -1.34 9.21 0.99
CA SER A 108 -0.13 9.91 0.60
C SER A 108 0.32 9.43 -0.77
N SER A 109 0.85 10.34 -1.57
CA SER A 109 1.43 10.02 -2.87
C SER A 109 2.59 10.96 -3.06
N GLU A 110 3.81 10.44 -2.89
CA GLU A 110 5.02 11.25 -2.90
C GLU A 110 5.95 10.86 -4.04
N LEU A 111 6.51 11.86 -4.68
CA LEU A 111 7.39 11.66 -5.82
C LEU A 111 8.83 11.92 -5.43
N GLY A 112 9.71 10.96 -5.74
CA GLY A 112 11.14 11.14 -5.61
C GLY A 112 11.77 10.37 -4.49
N VAL A 113 13.05 10.03 -4.68
CA VAL A 113 13.81 9.28 -3.68
C VAL A 113 13.87 10.00 -2.35
N ASN A 114 13.97 11.33 -2.40
CA ASN A 114 14.07 12.13 -1.19
C ASN A 114 12.80 12.14 -0.36
N LYS A 115 11.72 11.55 -0.86
CA LYS A 115 10.48 11.45 -0.10
C LYS A 115 10.31 10.08 0.55
N TRP A 116 11.27 9.20 0.36
CA TRP A 116 11.15 7.84 0.88
C TRP A 116 11.12 7.82 2.41
N GLU A 117 11.99 8.57 3.06
CA GLU A 117 12.02 8.55 4.52
C GLU A 117 10.74 9.13 5.13
N ASP A 118 10.18 10.16 4.49
CA ASP A 118 8.89 10.69 4.92
C ASP A 118 7.80 9.63 4.77
N THR A 119 7.87 8.86 3.69
CA THR A 119 6.91 7.79 3.44
C THR A 119 6.99 6.72 4.54
N VAL A 120 8.22 6.32 4.90
CA VAL A 120 8.40 5.33 5.95
C VAL A 120 7.88 5.86 7.28
N SER A 121 8.11 7.14 7.57
CA SER A 121 7.60 7.74 8.80
C SER A 121 6.08 7.68 8.86
N LEU A 122 5.42 7.95 7.74
CA LEU A 122 3.97 7.86 7.70
C LEU A 122 3.50 6.43 7.91
N ILE A 123 4.15 5.48 7.23
CA ILE A 123 3.80 4.07 7.38
C ILE A 123 3.91 3.67 8.85
N ARG A 124 5.00 4.07 9.50
CA ARG A 124 5.22 3.76 10.90
C ARG A 124 4.09 4.32 11.77
N THR A 125 3.68 5.55 11.49
CA THR A 125 2.59 6.17 12.22
C THR A 125 1.28 5.42 12.05
N LEU A 126 0.99 4.98 10.82
CA LEU A 126 -0.25 4.27 10.54
C LEU A 126 -0.30 2.88 11.17
N LEU A 127 0.85 2.26 11.33
CA LEU A 127 0.91 0.93 11.91
C LEU A 127 0.89 0.96 13.44
N GLY A 128 1.08 2.11 14.02
CA GLY A 128 1.08 2.27 15.45
C GLY A 128 2.39 1.87 16.03
#